data_26eab7615727afd2b418162b69863191
#
_entry.id   26eab7615727afd2b418162b69863191
#
_cell.length_a   1.000
_cell.length_b   1.000
_cell.length_c   1.000
_cell.angle_alpha   90.00
_cell.angle_beta   90.00
_cell.angle_gamma   90.00
#
_symmetry.space_group_name_H-M   'P 1'
#
loop_
_entity.id
_entity.type
_entity.pdbx_description
1 polymer ?
#
loop_
_entity_poly.entity_id
_entity_poly.type
_entity_poly.pdbx_seq_one_letter_code
_entity_poly.pdbx_strand_id
1 'polypeptide(L)'
;MKKYDLYSKRDPAKNFSPLPNEVFYLDLSYGAIAVYGYLMHIEDRKTFQSYASYNTIGRAVKMSANTVRKYVLELEDKHLIRTEPTTVVTRDGRKRNGTLRYYIRPIREAVDHYHERQLGQLELAVERQKAQARLSQLCAAQEPPLPAGHPTTPPTVERGVSGLCG
;
A
#
# COMPACT_ATOMS: atom_id res chain seq x y z
N MET A 1 19.36 31.17 34.04
CA MET A 1 18.31 30.62 33.17
C MET A 1 18.65 31.01 31.72
N LYS A 2 19.11 30.06 30.91
CA LYS A 2 19.34 30.30 29.48
C LYS A 2 17.96 30.47 28.83
N LYS A 3 17.63 31.66 28.34
CA LYS A 3 16.52 31.85 27.43
C LYS A 3 16.78 31.01 26.21
N TYR A 4 16.05 29.90 26.04
CA TYR A 4 16.00 29.25 24.76
C TYR A 4 15.32 30.23 23.81
N ASP A 5 16.09 30.80 22.89
CA ASP A 5 15.54 31.54 21.77
C ASP A 5 14.60 30.57 21.04
N LEU A 6 13.31 30.80 21.21
CA LEU A 6 12.27 30.18 20.41
C LEU A 6 12.46 30.70 18.99
N TYR A 7 13.29 30.00 18.23
CA TYR A 7 13.35 30.25 16.79
C TYR A 7 11.93 30.03 16.26
N SER A 8 11.33 31.11 15.79
CA SER A 8 10.12 31.04 14.98
C SER A 8 10.46 30.21 13.75
N LYS A 9 10.26 28.91 13.84
CA LYS A 9 10.67 27.92 12.80
C LYS A 9 10.00 28.18 11.46
N ARG A 10 8.91 28.93 11.45
CA ARG A 10 8.14 29.26 10.23
C ARG A 10 7.38 30.54 10.40
N ASP A 11 7.34 31.37 9.36
CA ASP A 11 6.32 32.37 9.20
C ASP A 11 5.02 31.66 8.77
N PRO A 12 3.98 31.59 9.62
CA PRO A 12 2.75 30.85 9.31
C PRO A 12 1.98 31.46 8.13
N ALA A 13 2.31 32.68 7.74
CA ALA A 13 1.63 33.40 6.67
C ALA A 13 2.28 33.21 5.29
N LYS A 14 3.51 32.70 5.22
CA LYS A 14 4.30 32.64 3.98
C LYS A 14 5.06 31.34 3.81
N ASN A 15 5.23 30.90 2.57
CA ASN A 15 6.12 29.80 2.14
C ASN A 15 5.83 28.44 2.79
N PHE A 16 4.56 28.14 3.01
CA PHE A 16 4.17 26.87 3.62
C PHE A 16 2.91 26.33 2.93
N SER A 17 2.91 25.06 2.61
CA SER A 17 1.75 24.32 2.11
C SER A 17 1.31 23.33 3.18
N PRO A 18 0.06 23.38 3.67
CA PRO A 18 -0.43 22.43 4.66
C PRO A 18 -0.55 21.03 4.01
N LEU A 19 0.04 20.04 4.65
CA LEU A 19 -0.14 18.64 4.29
C LEU A 19 -1.02 17.97 5.36
N PRO A 20 -2.14 17.32 4.99
CA PRO A 20 -2.98 16.62 5.96
C PRO A 20 -2.18 15.53 6.70
N ASN A 21 -2.37 15.42 8.00
CA ASN A 21 -1.67 14.41 8.80
C ASN A 21 -2.10 12.99 8.46
N GLU A 22 -3.33 12.82 8.01
CA GLU A 22 -3.93 11.54 7.61
C GLU A 22 -3.16 10.85 6.49
N VAL A 23 -2.45 11.61 5.65
CA VAL A 23 -1.61 11.08 4.56
C VAL A 23 -0.60 10.04 5.05
N PHE A 24 -0.11 10.19 6.30
CA PHE A 24 0.86 9.26 6.88
C PHE A 24 0.24 7.95 7.39
N TYR A 25 -1.08 7.86 7.45
CA TYR A 25 -1.82 6.68 7.92
C TYR A 25 -2.53 5.91 6.79
N LEU A 26 -2.44 6.40 5.54
CA LEU A 26 -3.09 5.80 4.39
C LEU A 26 -2.24 4.72 3.68
N ASP A 27 -1.15 4.29 4.29
CA ASP A 27 -0.23 3.29 3.72
C ASP A 27 0.26 3.71 2.32
N LEU A 28 0.78 4.93 2.23
CA LEU A 28 1.37 5.50 1.02
C LEU A 28 2.88 5.25 0.98
N SER A 29 3.39 4.99 -0.21
CA SER A 29 4.83 5.01 -0.42
C SER A 29 5.40 6.42 -0.23
N TYR A 30 6.67 6.50 0.22
CA TYR A 30 7.35 7.80 0.43
C TYR A 30 7.35 8.69 -0.82
N GLY A 31 7.45 8.07 -2.00
CA GLY A 31 7.42 8.80 -3.26
C GLY A 31 6.04 9.34 -3.60
N ALA A 32 4.97 8.62 -3.26
CA ALA A 32 3.61 9.12 -3.40
C ALA A 32 3.36 10.32 -2.49
N ILE A 33 3.83 10.28 -1.25
CA ILE A 33 3.75 11.42 -0.31
C ILE A 33 4.50 12.65 -0.88
N ALA A 34 5.69 12.46 -1.44
CA ALA A 34 6.46 13.55 -2.05
C ALA A 34 5.74 14.16 -3.26
N VAL A 35 5.18 13.33 -4.14
CA VAL A 35 4.40 13.78 -5.30
C VAL A 35 3.13 14.50 -4.85
N TYR A 36 2.39 13.97 -3.88
CA TYR A 36 1.19 14.59 -3.32
C TYR A 36 1.50 15.96 -2.69
N GLY A 37 2.55 16.04 -1.87
CA GLY A 37 3.00 17.29 -1.28
C GLY A 37 3.37 18.35 -2.32
N TYR A 38 4.01 17.95 -3.43
CA TYR A 38 4.29 18.86 -4.54
C TYR A 38 3.03 19.32 -5.26
N LEU A 39 2.07 18.42 -5.51
CA LEU A 39 0.80 18.78 -6.13
C LEU A 39 0.01 19.78 -5.27
N MET A 40 -0.04 19.58 -3.96
CA MET A 40 -0.62 20.54 -3.02
C MET A 40 0.12 21.87 -2.96
N HIS A 41 1.45 21.87 -3.19
CA HIS A 41 2.24 23.10 -3.24
C HIS A 41 1.88 23.98 -4.44
N ILE A 42 1.64 23.36 -5.61
CA ILE A 42 1.31 24.08 -6.85
C ILE A 42 -0.20 24.24 -7.09
N GLU A 43 -1.02 23.76 -6.15
CA GLU A 43 -2.47 23.82 -6.25
C GLU A 43 -3.00 25.26 -6.21
N ASP A 44 -3.93 25.57 -7.11
CA ASP A 44 -4.73 26.78 -6.99
C ASP A 44 -5.79 26.58 -5.88
N ARG A 45 -5.65 27.31 -4.79
CA ARG A 45 -6.53 27.24 -3.61
C ARG A 45 -8.00 27.58 -3.88
N LYS A 46 -8.33 28.18 -5.02
CA LYS A 46 -9.71 28.48 -5.39
C LYS A 46 -10.38 27.34 -6.14
N THR A 47 -9.62 26.66 -6.99
CA THR A 47 -10.15 25.62 -7.88
C THR A 47 -9.80 24.20 -7.43
N PHE A 48 -8.88 24.05 -6.45
CA PHE A 48 -8.32 22.77 -5.99
C PHE A 48 -7.72 21.96 -7.15
N GLN A 49 -7.14 22.67 -8.11
CA GLN A 49 -6.56 22.08 -9.31
C GLN A 49 -5.10 22.44 -9.42
N SER A 50 -4.33 21.51 -9.91
CA SER A 50 -2.93 21.74 -10.30
C SER A 50 -2.66 21.21 -11.71
N TYR A 51 -1.72 21.86 -12.39
CA TYR A 51 -1.34 21.54 -13.76
C TYR A 51 0.16 21.28 -13.81
N ALA A 52 0.56 20.05 -14.07
CA ALA A 52 1.95 19.71 -14.23
C ALA A 52 2.15 18.52 -15.16
N SER A 53 3.27 18.50 -15.89
CA SER A 53 3.71 17.30 -16.59
C SER A 53 4.47 16.37 -15.61
N TYR A 54 4.51 15.08 -15.91
CA TYR A 54 5.33 14.14 -15.11
C TYR A 54 6.80 14.55 -15.03
N ASN A 55 7.33 15.15 -16.11
CA ASN A 55 8.69 15.67 -16.12
C ASN A 55 8.85 16.86 -15.15
N THR A 56 7.87 17.75 -15.09
CA THR A 56 7.89 18.90 -14.17
C THR A 56 7.88 18.44 -12.74
N ILE A 57 6.97 17.53 -12.40
CA ILE A 57 6.90 16.91 -11.07
C ILE A 57 8.22 16.20 -10.75
N GLY A 58 8.71 15.37 -11.68
CA GLY A 58 9.93 14.60 -11.49
C GLY A 58 11.17 15.46 -11.21
N ARG A 59 11.29 16.62 -11.88
CA ARG A 59 12.36 17.59 -11.59
C ARG A 59 12.27 18.13 -10.17
N ALA A 60 11.06 18.44 -9.71
CA ALA A 60 10.85 18.98 -8.37
C ALA A 60 11.13 17.97 -7.27
N VAL A 61 10.65 16.73 -7.41
CA VAL A 61 10.80 15.67 -6.41
C VAL A 61 12.03 14.77 -6.65
N LYS A 62 12.87 15.09 -7.66
CA LYS A 62 14.10 14.35 -8.02
C LYS A 62 13.82 12.89 -8.41
N MET A 63 12.78 12.66 -9.19
CA MET A 63 12.38 11.33 -9.67
C MET A 63 12.21 11.32 -11.20
N SER A 64 12.32 10.14 -11.81
CA SER A 64 12.03 9.97 -13.24
C SER A 64 10.53 10.15 -13.53
N ALA A 65 10.18 10.54 -14.76
CA ALA A 65 8.78 10.69 -15.17
C ALA A 65 7.98 9.38 -15.03
N ASN A 66 8.61 8.23 -15.29
CA ASN A 66 7.98 6.92 -15.13
C ASN A 66 7.71 6.60 -13.66
N THR A 67 8.63 6.97 -12.77
CA THR A 67 8.45 6.83 -11.32
C THR A 67 7.32 7.73 -10.82
N VAL A 68 7.26 8.98 -11.27
CA VAL A 68 6.16 9.90 -10.96
C VAL A 68 4.82 9.32 -11.42
N ARG A 69 4.74 8.79 -12.65
CA ARG A 69 3.52 8.14 -13.15
C ARG A 69 3.03 7.02 -12.24
N LYS A 70 3.95 6.18 -11.75
CA LYS A 70 3.62 5.11 -10.78
C LYS A 70 2.96 5.68 -9.53
N TYR A 71 3.55 6.73 -8.96
CA TYR A 71 3.04 7.34 -7.73
C TYR A 71 1.74 8.12 -7.95
N VAL A 72 1.54 8.73 -9.11
CA VAL A 72 0.27 9.34 -9.48
C VAL A 72 -0.85 8.29 -9.53
N LEU A 73 -0.61 7.11 -10.12
CA LEU A 73 -1.57 6.01 -10.12
C LEU A 73 -1.86 5.49 -8.71
N GLU A 74 -0.85 5.42 -7.84
CA GLU A 74 -1.03 5.07 -6.43
C GLU A 74 -1.93 6.06 -5.69
N LEU A 75 -1.72 7.38 -5.93
CA LEU A 75 -2.55 8.43 -5.33
C LEU A 75 -3.99 8.41 -5.84
N GLU A 76 -4.21 8.04 -7.10
CA GLU A 76 -5.56 7.84 -7.67
C GLU A 76 -6.25 6.62 -7.06
N ASP A 77 -5.53 5.49 -6.92
CA ASP A 77 -6.04 4.26 -6.28
C ASP A 77 -6.44 4.50 -4.82
N LYS A 78 -5.73 5.37 -4.12
CA LYS A 78 -6.02 5.78 -2.74
C LYS A 78 -7.04 6.92 -2.64
N HIS A 79 -7.64 7.35 -3.74
CA HIS A 79 -8.65 8.42 -3.80
C HIS A 79 -8.18 9.79 -3.29
N LEU A 80 -6.87 10.06 -3.30
CA LEU A 80 -6.30 11.36 -2.90
C LEU A 80 -6.38 12.40 -4.01
N ILE A 81 -6.25 11.96 -5.25
CA ILE A 81 -6.31 12.82 -6.43
C ILE A 81 -7.19 12.19 -7.52
N ARG A 82 -7.58 13.01 -8.47
CA ARG A 82 -8.14 12.59 -9.76
C ARG A 82 -7.36 13.27 -10.86
N THR A 83 -7.00 12.54 -11.92
CA THR A 83 -6.31 13.12 -13.07
C THR A 83 -7.23 13.22 -14.28
N GLU A 84 -7.05 14.29 -15.05
CA GLU A 84 -7.73 14.47 -16.33
C GLU A 84 -6.71 14.91 -17.40
N PRO A 85 -6.72 14.27 -18.57
CA PRO A 85 -5.90 14.73 -19.69
C PRO A 85 -6.46 16.07 -20.21
N THR A 86 -5.57 17.02 -20.43
CA THR A 86 -5.95 18.29 -21.11
C THR A 86 -5.56 18.25 -22.56
N THR A 87 -6.35 18.91 -23.39
CA THR A 87 -6.06 19.07 -24.82
C THR A 87 -5.77 20.55 -25.08
N VAL A 88 -4.68 20.82 -25.73
CA VAL A 88 -4.28 22.17 -26.15
C VAL A 88 -4.44 22.26 -27.66
N VAL A 89 -5.15 23.28 -28.12
CA VAL A 89 -5.23 23.62 -29.54
C VAL A 89 -4.05 24.56 -29.83
N THR A 90 -3.16 24.12 -30.71
CA THR A 90 -2.04 24.96 -31.17
C THR A 90 -2.52 26.07 -32.11
N ARG A 91 -1.67 27.09 -32.30
CA ARG A 91 -1.98 28.25 -33.17
C ARG A 91 -2.39 27.82 -34.58
N ASP A 92 -1.94 26.66 -35.05
CA ASP A 92 -2.24 26.06 -36.35
C ASP A 92 -3.55 25.23 -36.34
N GLY A 93 -4.37 25.33 -35.29
CA GLY A 93 -5.64 24.61 -35.17
C GLY A 93 -5.49 23.11 -34.85
N ARG A 94 -4.27 22.59 -34.64
CA ARG A 94 -4.05 21.19 -34.34
C ARG A 94 -4.24 20.93 -32.84
N LYS A 95 -4.99 19.88 -32.51
CA LYS A 95 -5.15 19.39 -31.13
C LYS A 95 -3.91 18.59 -30.75
N ARG A 96 -3.31 18.94 -29.60
CA ARG A 96 -2.22 18.18 -28.96
C ARG A 96 -2.57 17.85 -27.53
N ASN A 97 -2.06 16.74 -27.04
CA ASN A 97 -2.18 16.42 -25.61
C ASN A 97 -1.44 17.50 -24.81
N GLY A 98 -2.15 18.14 -23.89
CA GLY A 98 -1.60 19.10 -22.96
C GLY A 98 -0.99 18.43 -21.72
N THR A 99 -0.74 19.24 -20.70
CA THR A 99 -0.36 18.75 -19.38
C THR A 99 -1.53 18.08 -18.70
N LEU A 100 -1.25 17.16 -17.75
CA LEU A 100 -2.30 16.59 -16.91
C LEU A 100 -2.83 17.67 -15.96
N ARG A 101 -4.13 17.61 -15.74
CA ARG A 101 -4.83 18.35 -14.69
C ARG A 101 -5.04 17.40 -13.52
N TYR A 102 -4.68 17.81 -12.33
CA TYR A 102 -4.87 17.07 -11.11
C TYR A 102 -5.89 17.80 -10.24
N TYR A 103 -6.88 17.07 -9.73
CA TYR A 103 -7.83 17.53 -8.73
C TYR A 103 -7.45 16.91 -7.40
N ILE A 104 -7.19 17.74 -6.41
CA ILE A 104 -6.97 17.28 -5.05
C ILE A 104 -8.34 17.00 -4.44
N ARG A 105 -8.56 15.74 -4.03
CA ARG A 105 -9.82 15.33 -3.42
C ARG A 105 -9.79 15.63 -1.91
N PRO A 106 -10.98 15.79 -1.27
CA PRO A 106 -11.05 15.91 0.18
C PRO A 106 -10.41 14.69 0.84
N ILE A 107 -9.50 14.93 1.81
CA ILE A 107 -8.77 13.85 2.49
C ILE A 107 -9.69 12.82 3.14
N ARG A 108 -10.88 13.24 3.56
CA ARG A 108 -11.90 12.35 4.16
C ARG A 108 -12.30 11.22 3.22
N GLU A 109 -12.44 11.48 1.93
CA GLU A 109 -12.77 10.46 0.93
C GLU A 109 -11.69 9.36 0.84
N ALA A 110 -10.43 9.75 0.93
CA ALA A 110 -9.31 8.80 0.94
C ALA A 110 -9.29 7.97 2.23
N VAL A 111 -9.60 8.59 3.36
CA VAL A 111 -9.68 7.90 4.66
C VAL A 111 -10.84 6.88 4.66
N ASP A 112 -12.01 7.29 4.21
CA ASP A 112 -13.19 6.42 4.14
C ASP A 112 -12.91 5.22 3.22
N HIS A 113 -12.37 5.45 2.02
CA HIS A 113 -11.96 4.39 1.10
C HIS A 113 -10.90 3.44 1.69
N TYR A 114 -9.94 3.97 2.44
CA TYR A 114 -8.94 3.15 3.11
C TYR A 114 -9.58 2.22 4.15
N HIS A 115 -10.50 2.74 4.97
CA HIS A 115 -11.21 1.96 5.98
C HIS A 115 -12.10 0.88 5.33
N GLU A 116 -12.82 1.21 4.27
CA GLU A 116 -13.63 0.24 3.52
C GLU A 116 -12.78 -0.91 2.97
N ARG A 117 -11.61 -0.60 2.40
CA ARG A 117 -10.68 -1.65 1.94
C ARG A 117 -10.17 -2.53 3.07
N GLN A 118 -9.85 -1.95 4.23
CA GLN A 118 -9.41 -2.72 5.40
C GLN A 118 -10.50 -3.66 5.91
N LEU A 119 -11.73 -3.18 6.02
CA LEU A 119 -12.88 -4.00 6.41
C LEU A 119 -13.11 -5.15 5.42
N GLY A 120 -13.12 -4.88 4.13
CA GLY A 120 -13.27 -5.92 3.11
C GLY A 120 -12.17 -6.99 3.16
N GLN A 121 -10.92 -6.60 3.44
CA GLN A 121 -9.83 -7.55 3.62
C GLN A 121 -10.02 -8.44 4.85
N LEU A 122 -10.48 -7.87 5.95
CA LEU A 122 -10.79 -8.62 7.19
C LEU A 122 -11.93 -9.61 6.98
N GLU A 123 -12.99 -9.21 6.30
CA GLU A 123 -14.12 -10.10 5.96
C GLU A 123 -13.67 -11.29 5.11
N LEU A 124 -12.88 -11.02 4.06
CA LEU A 124 -12.31 -12.08 3.22
C LEU A 124 -11.38 -13.03 4.00
N ALA A 125 -10.60 -12.50 4.95
CA ALA A 125 -9.73 -13.33 5.80
C ALA A 125 -10.55 -14.25 6.71
N VAL A 126 -11.62 -13.75 7.32
CA VAL A 126 -12.55 -14.54 8.14
C VAL A 126 -13.23 -15.63 7.33
N GLU A 127 -13.70 -15.32 6.12
CA GLU A 127 -14.32 -16.31 5.23
C GLU A 127 -13.34 -17.42 4.84
N ARG A 128 -12.09 -17.05 4.51
CA ARG A 128 -11.02 -18.04 4.21
C ARG A 128 -10.76 -18.96 5.38
N GLN A 129 -10.68 -18.43 6.60
CA GLN A 129 -10.50 -19.25 7.81
C GLN A 129 -11.68 -20.21 8.03
N LYS A 130 -12.92 -19.74 7.85
CA LYS A 130 -14.11 -20.60 7.95
C LYS A 130 -14.12 -21.71 6.90
N ALA A 131 -13.73 -21.39 5.67
CA ALA A 131 -13.63 -22.36 4.59
C ALA A 131 -12.54 -23.41 4.88
N GLN A 132 -11.37 -23.01 5.35
CA GLN A 132 -10.31 -23.93 5.76
C GLN A 132 -10.72 -24.84 6.90
N ALA A 133 -11.38 -24.29 7.92
CA ALA A 133 -11.88 -25.08 9.05
C ALA A 133 -12.90 -26.15 8.59
N ARG A 134 -13.81 -25.81 7.67
CA ARG A 134 -14.75 -26.78 7.09
C ARG A 134 -14.04 -27.88 6.31
N LEU A 135 -13.06 -27.53 5.49
CA LEU A 135 -12.25 -28.51 4.76
C LEU A 135 -11.50 -29.46 5.69
N SER A 136 -10.88 -28.93 6.74
CA SER A 136 -10.18 -29.74 7.75
C SER A 136 -11.11 -30.73 8.45
N GLN A 137 -12.33 -30.29 8.78
CA GLN A 137 -13.34 -31.18 9.39
C GLN A 137 -13.79 -32.29 8.43
N LEU A 138 -13.97 -31.97 7.14
CA LEU A 138 -14.33 -32.98 6.14
C LEU A 138 -13.21 -34.00 5.90
N CYS A 139 -11.95 -33.55 5.85
CA CYS A 139 -10.81 -34.45 5.72
C CYS A 139 -10.66 -35.35 6.96
N ALA A 140 -10.83 -34.82 8.17
CA ALA A 140 -10.77 -35.61 9.40
C ALA A 140 -11.92 -36.67 9.50
N ALA A 141 -13.08 -36.35 8.92
CA ALA A 141 -14.21 -37.28 8.88
C ALA A 141 -14.02 -38.42 7.84
N GLN A 142 -13.08 -38.29 6.90
CA GLN A 142 -12.80 -39.27 5.85
C GLN A 142 -11.59 -40.19 6.14
N GLU A 143 -10.86 -39.99 7.27
CA GLU A 143 -9.83 -40.94 7.68
C GLU A 143 -10.49 -42.23 8.16
N PRO A 144 -10.25 -43.37 7.49
CA PRO A 144 -10.73 -44.67 7.97
C PRO A 144 -10.06 -44.99 9.30
N PRO A 145 -10.77 -45.62 10.28
CA PRO A 145 -10.15 -46.00 11.55
C PRO A 145 -8.96 -46.89 11.28
N LEU A 146 -7.81 -46.53 11.85
CA LEU A 146 -6.59 -47.30 11.83
C LEU A 146 -6.91 -48.75 12.25
N PRO A 147 -6.54 -49.79 11.50
CA PRO A 147 -6.72 -51.17 11.90
C PRO A 147 -6.01 -51.40 13.24
N ALA A 148 -6.77 -51.91 14.22
CA ALA A 148 -6.27 -52.26 15.53
C ALA A 148 -5.03 -53.11 15.40
N GLY A 149 -3.90 -52.64 15.90
CA GLY A 149 -2.61 -53.32 15.77
C GLY A 149 -2.66 -54.70 16.40
N HIS A 150 -2.25 -55.70 15.64
CA HIS A 150 -1.93 -56.99 16.17
C HIS A 150 -0.85 -56.87 17.23
N PRO A 151 -0.96 -57.61 18.37
CA PRO A 151 0.10 -57.60 19.37
C PRO A 151 1.32 -58.27 18.81
N THR A 152 2.36 -57.52 18.56
CA THR A 152 3.69 -58.00 18.23
C THR A 152 4.28 -58.69 19.46
N THR A 153 4.36 -60.00 19.46
CA THR A 153 5.15 -60.82 20.35
C THR A 153 6.61 -60.34 20.29
N PRO A 154 7.29 -60.20 21.44
CA PRO A 154 8.69 -59.81 21.46
C PRO A 154 9.55 -60.93 20.95
N PRO A 155 10.62 -60.70 20.17
CA PRO A 155 11.55 -61.75 19.74
C PRO A 155 12.34 -62.23 20.94
N THR A 156 12.31 -63.56 21.13
CA THR A 156 13.12 -64.34 22.08
C THR A 156 14.59 -64.06 21.82
N VAL A 157 15.30 -63.59 22.83
CA VAL A 157 16.76 -63.47 22.82
C VAL A 157 17.38 -64.85 23.02
N GLU A 158 17.85 -65.46 21.93
CA GLU A 158 18.79 -66.63 22.04
C GLU A 158 20.20 -66.12 22.32
N ARG A 159 20.68 -66.48 23.51
CA ARG A 159 22.08 -66.39 23.89
C ARG A 159 22.88 -67.44 23.11
N GLY A 160 23.64 -67.02 22.16
CA GLY A 160 24.71 -67.80 21.56
C GLY A 160 26.06 -67.40 22.22
N VAL A 161 26.58 -68.36 22.93
CA VAL A 161 27.90 -68.31 23.62
C VAL A 161 28.95 -68.78 22.61
N SER A 162 30.16 -68.28 22.75
CA SER A 162 31.46 -68.89 22.40
C SER A 162 32.09 -68.58 21.06
N GLY A 163 33.35 -68.18 21.20
CA GLY A 163 34.53 -68.71 20.50
C GLY A 163 35.44 -67.60 19.98
N LEU A 164 36.38 -67.18 20.71
CA LEU A 164 37.82 -67.49 20.76
C LEU A 164 38.55 -67.44 19.41
N CYS A 165 39.63 -66.67 19.47
CA CYS A 165 40.90 -66.76 18.72
C CYS A 165 41.03 -66.19 17.32
N GLY A 166 42.06 -65.36 17.24
CA GLY A 166 42.84 -65.05 16.08
C GLY A 166 43.40 -63.64 16.11
#